data_cccdb93438c65ba2876f6425aa2a4a7c
#
_entry.id   cccdb93438c65ba2876f6425aa2a4a7c
#
_cell.length_a   1.000
_cell.length_b   1.000
_cell.length_c   1.000
_cell.angle_alpha   90.00
_cell.angle_beta   90.00
_cell.angle_gamma   90.00
#
_symmetry.space_group_name_H-M   'P 1'
#
loop_
_entity.id
_entity.type
_entity.pdbx_description
1 polymer ?
#
loop_
_entity_poly.entity_id
_entity_poly.type
_entity_poly.pdbx_seq_one_letter_code
_entity_poly.pdbx_strand_id
1 'polypeptide(L)'
;ACWRHNDGDAFTRSSAENFVNTTGAFSNSMRQNYSRSDSWNVQGRLEWQPDTMTNIMFRPTLSWSKSDGLTTSTSASFNADPYLYSESPLDDSELEEISREGIVVNSQKSNSINYSNSKNLSGMLQVNRKLNTRGRSITFGAGGGYGESDSESISLNATRLWLKQTAEGLDSTYQTHRYNLMPTDNY
;
A
#
# COMPACT_ATOMS: atom_id res chain seq x y z
N ALA A 1 -26.27 -3.34 -0.98
CA ALA A 1 -25.17 -2.40 -1.22
C ALA A 1 -24.44 -2.14 0.09
N CYS A 2 -23.13 -2.09 0.04
CA CYS A 2 -22.27 -1.75 1.16
C CYS A 2 -21.29 -0.68 0.71
N TRP A 3 -21.14 0.37 1.50
CA TRP A 3 -20.09 1.36 1.38
C TRP A 3 -19.20 1.29 2.61
N ARG A 4 -17.91 1.35 2.41
CA ARG A 4 -16.92 1.41 3.47
C ARG A 4 -15.95 2.54 3.19
N HIS A 5 -15.75 3.39 4.17
CA HIS A 5 -14.72 4.40 4.22
C HIS A 5 -13.75 4.05 5.33
N ASN A 6 -12.46 4.15 5.04
CA ASN A 6 -11.41 4.00 6.04
C ASN A 6 -10.41 5.14 5.86
N ASP A 7 -10.09 5.80 6.94
CA ASP A 7 -9.09 6.85 7.02
C ASP A 7 -8.20 6.57 8.22
N GLY A 8 -6.92 6.48 8.01
CA GLY A 8 -5.96 6.08 9.04
C GLY A 8 -4.68 6.89 8.96
N ASP A 9 -4.22 7.32 10.11
CA ASP A 9 -2.90 7.90 10.31
C ASP A 9 -2.16 7.06 11.37
N ALA A 10 -1.04 6.47 10.98
CA ALA A 10 -0.25 5.63 11.85
C ALA A 10 1.18 6.16 11.93
N PHE A 11 1.62 6.43 13.14
CA PHE A 11 2.98 6.82 13.44
C PHE A 11 3.71 5.70 14.16
N THR A 12 4.91 5.35 13.67
CA THR A 12 5.76 4.31 14.27
C THR A 12 7.16 4.86 14.45
N ARG A 13 7.71 4.68 15.64
CA ARG A 13 9.12 4.97 15.94
C ARG A 13 9.77 3.67 16.41
N SER A 14 10.92 3.33 15.88
CA SER A 14 11.69 2.17 16.31
C SER A 14 13.16 2.52 16.49
N SER A 15 13.76 1.89 17.47
CA SER A 15 15.19 1.95 17.77
C SER A 15 15.69 0.52 17.93
N ALA A 16 16.81 0.19 17.30
CA ALA A 16 17.42 -1.11 17.40
C ALA A 16 18.93 -1.00 17.59
N GLU A 17 19.46 -1.87 18.43
CA GLU A 17 20.88 -2.03 18.67
C GLU A 17 21.30 -3.44 18.20
N ASN A 18 22.35 -3.51 17.40
CA ASN A 18 23.01 -4.75 17.04
C ASN A 18 24.21 -4.97 17.96
N PHE A 19 24.16 -6.05 18.76
CA PHE A 19 25.25 -6.43 19.68
C PHE A 19 26.50 -6.96 18.99
N VAL A 20 26.61 -6.82 17.69
CA VAL A 20 27.78 -7.17 16.90
C VAL A 20 28.63 -5.90 16.73
N ASN A 21 29.93 -5.99 16.97
CA ASN A 21 30.88 -4.87 16.91
C ASN A 21 31.11 -4.44 15.43
N THR A 22 30.07 -3.91 14.78
CA THR A 22 30.08 -3.47 13.39
C THR A 22 29.71 -1.99 13.28
N THR A 23 30.20 -1.36 12.21
CA THR A 23 29.82 0.01 11.85
C THR A 23 28.30 0.08 11.69
N GLY A 24 27.64 1.05 12.35
CA GLY A 24 26.19 1.19 12.29
C GLY A 24 25.43 0.27 13.23
N ALA A 25 25.99 -0.04 14.40
CA ALA A 25 25.37 -0.92 15.40
C ALA A 25 24.01 -0.42 15.90
N PHE A 26 23.79 0.90 15.89
CA PHE A 26 22.54 1.51 16.29
C PHE A 26 21.77 1.99 15.07
N SER A 27 20.48 1.67 15.00
CA SER A 27 19.61 2.15 13.93
C SER A 27 18.29 2.67 14.51
N ASN A 28 17.95 3.88 14.10
CA ASN A 28 16.69 4.51 14.47
C ASN A 28 15.86 4.76 13.21
N SER A 29 14.57 4.56 13.32
CA SER A 29 13.64 4.88 12.24
C SER A 29 12.33 5.46 12.77
N MET A 30 11.79 6.35 11.99
CA MET A 30 10.50 7.00 12.19
C MET A 30 9.70 6.87 10.90
N ARG A 31 8.46 6.43 11.00
CA ARG A 31 7.58 6.26 9.87
C ARG A 31 6.20 6.80 10.19
N GLN A 32 5.68 7.62 9.31
CA GLN A 32 4.29 8.05 9.29
C GLN A 32 3.62 7.48 8.05
N ASN A 33 2.48 6.86 8.23
CA ASN A 33 1.70 6.26 7.17
C ASN A 33 0.27 6.79 7.23
N TYR A 34 -0.07 7.59 6.25
CA TYR A 34 -1.42 8.06 6.03
C TYR A 34 -2.07 7.22 4.93
N SER A 35 -3.26 6.69 5.20
CA SER A 35 -3.99 5.88 4.24
C SER A 35 -5.47 6.22 4.25
N ARG A 36 -6.03 6.39 3.07
CA ARG A 36 -7.46 6.61 2.87
C ARG A 36 -7.97 5.63 1.84
N SER A 37 -9.08 4.99 2.13
CA SER A 37 -9.72 4.10 1.18
C SER A 37 -11.24 4.21 1.21
N ASP A 38 -11.82 4.22 0.03
CA ASP A 38 -13.26 4.16 -0.21
C ASP A 38 -13.57 2.91 -1.01
N SER A 39 -14.57 2.16 -0.59
CA SER A 39 -15.02 0.99 -1.33
C SER A 39 -16.53 0.89 -1.36
N TRP A 40 -17.05 0.53 -2.52
CA TRP A 40 -18.44 0.26 -2.79
C TRP A 40 -18.61 -1.17 -3.26
N ASN A 41 -19.56 -1.86 -2.68
CA ASN A 41 -19.95 -3.18 -3.14
C ASN A 41 -21.47 -3.23 -3.26
N VAL A 42 -21.94 -3.47 -4.47
CA VAL A 42 -23.36 -3.57 -4.80
C VAL A 42 -23.61 -4.94 -5.38
N GLN A 43 -24.48 -5.69 -4.74
CA GLN A 43 -24.92 -7.00 -5.20
C GLN A 43 -26.43 -6.96 -5.43
N GLY A 44 -26.85 -7.48 -6.56
CA GLY A 44 -28.24 -7.61 -6.95
C GLY A 44 -28.63 -9.07 -7.09
N ARG A 45 -29.91 -9.33 -6.94
CA ARG A 45 -30.54 -10.60 -7.33
C ARG A 45 -31.85 -10.26 -8.00
N LEU A 46 -31.96 -10.63 -9.27
CA LEU A 46 -33.16 -10.55 -10.05
C LEU A 46 -33.64 -11.96 -10.33
N GLU A 47 -34.87 -12.24 -10.00
CA GLU A 47 -35.50 -13.53 -10.21
C GLU A 47 -36.77 -13.33 -10.99
N TRP A 48 -36.89 -14.05 -12.10
CA TRP A 48 -38.03 -13.98 -12.99
C TRP A 48 -38.54 -15.39 -13.31
N GLN A 49 -39.82 -15.58 -13.10
CA GLN A 49 -40.52 -16.85 -13.39
C GLN A 49 -41.56 -16.59 -14.46
N PRO A 50 -41.21 -16.76 -15.77
CA PRO A 50 -42.14 -16.51 -16.86
C PRO A 50 -43.27 -17.54 -16.89
N ASP A 51 -43.04 -18.74 -16.35
CA ASP A 51 -44.03 -19.84 -16.24
C ASP A 51 -43.73 -20.67 -14.98
N THR A 52 -44.62 -21.64 -14.66
CA THR A 52 -44.48 -22.53 -13.50
C THR A 52 -43.33 -23.54 -13.61
N MET A 53 -42.69 -23.64 -14.78
CA MET A 53 -41.62 -24.59 -15.05
C MET A 53 -40.25 -23.91 -15.22
N THR A 54 -40.21 -22.60 -15.44
CA THR A 54 -38.98 -21.86 -15.74
C THR A 54 -38.69 -20.86 -14.67
N ASN A 55 -37.46 -20.87 -14.13
CA ASN A 55 -36.92 -19.89 -13.23
C ASN A 55 -35.62 -19.34 -13.82
N ILE A 56 -35.55 -18.03 -13.97
CA ILE A 56 -34.39 -17.29 -14.46
C ILE A 56 -33.90 -16.42 -13.33
N MET A 57 -32.63 -16.59 -12.96
CA MET A 57 -31.99 -15.82 -11.92
C MET A 57 -30.75 -15.13 -12.46
N PHE A 58 -30.68 -13.81 -12.25
CA PHE A 58 -29.52 -13.01 -12.58
C PHE A 58 -28.97 -12.35 -11.32
N ARG A 59 -27.64 -12.52 -11.09
CA ARG A 59 -26.93 -11.99 -9.95
C ARG A 59 -25.81 -11.05 -10.40
N PRO A 60 -26.06 -9.76 -10.59
CA PRO A 60 -25.01 -8.78 -10.83
C PRO A 60 -24.27 -8.44 -9.54
N THR A 61 -22.96 -8.25 -9.66
CA THR A 61 -22.09 -7.71 -8.61
C THR A 61 -21.25 -6.59 -9.20
N LEU A 62 -21.28 -5.43 -8.56
CA LEU A 62 -20.44 -4.29 -8.88
C LEU A 62 -19.60 -3.96 -7.65
N SER A 63 -18.30 -3.91 -7.81
CA SER A 63 -17.38 -3.40 -6.79
C SER A 63 -16.52 -2.29 -7.37
N TRP A 64 -16.30 -1.28 -6.57
CA TRP A 64 -15.41 -0.18 -6.86
C TRP A 64 -14.66 0.17 -5.60
N SER A 65 -13.33 0.28 -5.70
CA SER A 65 -12.48 0.69 -4.60
C SER A 65 -11.45 1.69 -5.06
N LYS A 66 -11.23 2.68 -4.24
CA LYS A 66 -10.20 3.69 -4.39
C LYS A 66 -9.38 3.75 -3.13
N SER A 67 -8.06 3.82 -3.26
CA SER A 67 -7.18 4.01 -2.11
C SER A 67 -6.06 4.99 -2.44
N ASP A 68 -5.76 5.83 -1.47
CA ASP A 68 -4.69 6.81 -1.48
C ASP A 68 -3.81 6.54 -0.25
N GLY A 69 -2.51 6.57 -0.41
CA GLY A 69 -1.57 6.38 0.68
C GLY A 69 -0.38 7.32 0.55
N LEU A 70 0.02 7.91 1.68
CA LEU A 70 1.26 8.67 1.82
C LEU A 70 2.07 8.04 2.94
N THR A 71 3.28 7.63 2.64
CA THR A 71 4.22 7.14 3.63
C THR A 71 5.44 8.03 3.64
N THR A 72 5.76 8.57 4.80
CA THR A 72 7.01 9.29 5.06
C THR A 72 7.82 8.47 6.05
N SER A 73 9.08 8.21 5.74
CA SER A 73 9.98 7.53 6.66
C SER A 73 11.34 8.22 6.68
N THR A 74 11.90 8.32 7.89
CA THR A 74 13.26 8.77 8.13
C THR A 74 13.96 7.67 8.93
N SER A 75 15.16 7.31 8.51
CA SER A 75 16.01 6.35 9.23
C SER A 75 17.44 6.80 9.23
N ALA A 76 18.16 6.46 10.28
CA ALA A 76 19.59 6.73 10.38
C ALA A 76 20.29 5.59 11.13
N SER A 77 21.56 5.34 10.77
CA SER A 77 22.44 4.38 11.43
C SER A 77 23.59 5.13 12.11
N PHE A 78 23.93 4.66 13.31
CA PHE A 78 24.92 5.30 14.17
C PHE A 78 25.92 4.28 14.69
N ASN A 79 27.14 4.73 14.98
CA ASN A 79 28.20 3.90 15.57
C ASN A 79 28.16 3.86 17.11
N ALA A 80 27.39 4.76 17.71
CA ALA A 80 27.15 4.85 19.15
C ALA A 80 25.69 5.17 19.41
N ASP A 81 25.22 5.00 20.63
CA ASP A 81 23.85 5.33 21.00
C ASP A 81 23.56 6.81 20.77
N PRO A 82 22.70 7.16 19.80
CA PRO A 82 22.42 8.55 19.46
C PRO A 82 21.68 9.32 20.56
N TYR A 83 20.95 8.61 21.45
CA TYR A 83 20.22 9.22 22.55
C TYR A 83 21.12 9.76 23.66
N LEU A 84 22.41 9.43 23.65
CA LEU A 84 23.40 10.08 24.53
C LEU A 84 23.74 11.52 24.10
N TYR A 85 23.40 11.85 22.83
CA TYR A 85 23.77 13.15 22.22
C TYR A 85 22.56 14.02 21.93
N SER A 86 21.38 13.41 21.64
CA SER A 86 20.15 14.14 21.33
C SER A 86 18.90 13.33 21.72
N GLU A 87 17.85 14.03 22.14
CA GLU A 87 16.53 13.43 22.38
C GLU A 87 15.79 13.06 21.09
N SER A 88 16.13 13.71 19.98
CA SER A 88 15.48 13.52 18.66
C SER A 88 16.49 13.30 17.54
N PRO A 89 17.25 12.20 17.55
CA PRO A 89 18.39 11.98 16.66
C PRO A 89 18.04 11.81 15.17
N LEU A 90 16.76 11.85 14.80
CA LEU A 90 16.28 11.76 13.42
C LEU A 90 15.88 13.13 12.83
N ASP A 91 15.88 14.19 13.63
CA ASP A 91 15.64 15.54 13.15
C ASP A 91 16.87 16.06 12.39
N ASP A 92 16.66 16.81 11.32
CA ASP A 92 17.74 17.24 10.42
C ASP A 92 18.80 18.08 11.11
N SER A 93 18.37 19.01 11.96
CA SER A 93 19.28 19.88 12.74
C SER A 93 20.12 19.06 13.72
N GLU A 94 19.48 18.11 14.39
CA GLU A 94 20.13 17.24 15.37
C GLU A 94 21.08 16.25 14.70
N LEU A 95 20.68 15.69 13.52
CA LEU A 95 21.54 14.83 12.72
C LEU A 95 22.82 15.54 12.28
N GLU A 96 22.74 16.82 11.91
CA GLU A 96 23.91 17.60 11.53
C GLU A 96 24.82 17.88 12.74
N GLU A 97 24.25 18.12 13.90
CA GLU A 97 25.01 18.31 15.12
C GLU A 97 25.73 17.04 15.56
N ILE A 98 24.98 15.92 15.64
CA ILE A 98 25.52 14.60 15.98
C ILE A 98 26.56 14.14 14.96
N SER A 99 26.43 14.53 13.68
CA SER A 99 27.41 14.18 12.66
C SER A 99 28.80 14.77 12.90
N ARG A 100 28.89 15.91 13.56
CA ARG A 100 30.18 16.55 13.95
C ARG A 100 30.95 15.69 14.93
N GLU A 101 30.25 14.91 15.75
CA GLU A 101 30.85 13.92 16.65
C GLU A 101 31.33 12.64 15.90
N GLY A 102 30.99 12.52 14.60
CA GLY A 102 31.46 11.42 13.74
C GLY A 102 30.78 10.06 14.03
N ILE A 103 29.63 10.05 14.70
CA ILE A 103 28.91 8.82 15.04
C ILE A 103 27.83 8.46 14.01
N VAL A 104 27.37 9.41 13.18
CA VAL A 104 26.38 9.15 12.12
C VAL A 104 27.06 8.44 10.95
N VAL A 105 26.53 7.31 10.53
CA VAL A 105 27.02 6.53 9.37
C VAL A 105 26.27 6.92 8.11
N ASN A 106 24.95 6.80 8.15
CA ASN A 106 24.07 7.15 7.05
C ASN A 106 22.72 7.64 7.56
N SER A 107 22.04 8.39 6.74
CA SER A 107 20.64 8.75 6.94
C SER A 107 19.88 8.59 5.63
N GLN A 108 18.63 8.19 5.72
CA GLN A 108 17.74 8.00 4.59
C GLN A 108 16.38 8.62 4.88
N LYS A 109 15.89 9.41 3.93
CA LYS A 109 14.52 9.90 3.90
C LYS A 109 13.81 9.28 2.71
N SER A 110 12.60 8.80 2.94
CA SER A 110 11.76 8.23 1.90
C SER A 110 10.35 8.79 2.01
N ASN A 111 9.86 9.31 0.91
CA ASN A 111 8.48 9.71 0.73
C ASN A 111 7.88 8.86 -0.38
N SER A 112 6.75 8.21 -0.12
CA SER A 112 6.05 7.39 -1.10
C SER A 112 4.58 7.74 -1.12
N ILE A 113 4.06 8.02 -2.31
CA ILE A 113 2.65 8.24 -2.58
C ILE A 113 2.18 7.06 -3.42
N ASN A 114 1.11 6.41 -2.97
CA ASN A 114 0.48 5.30 -3.68
C ASN A 114 -0.98 5.66 -3.94
N TYR A 115 -1.40 5.42 -5.16
CA TYR A 115 -2.77 5.57 -5.60
C TYR A 115 -3.23 4.28 -6.25
N SER A 116 -4.44 3.83 -5.93
CA SER A 116 -5.04 2.66 -6.59
C SER A 116 -6.52 2.89 -6.79
N ASN A 117 -7.00 2.55 -7.98
CA ASN A 117 -8.42 2.61 -8.34
C ASN A 117 -8.76 1.29 -9.04
N SER A 118 -9.76 0.59 -8.52
CA SER A 118 -10.18 -0.70 -9.05
C SER A 118 -11.70 -0.74 -9.21
N LYS A 119 -12.14 -1.18 -10.38
CA LYS A 119 -13.54 -1.38 -10.72
C LYS A 119 -13.73 -2.81 -11.19
N ASN A 120 -14.75 -3.48 -10.70
CA ASN A 120 -15.08 -4.84 -11.11
C ASN A 120 -16.60 -4.97 -11.24
N LEU A 121 -17.03 -5.42 -12.41
CA LEU A 121 -18.40 -5.76 -12.72
C LEU A 121 -18.46 -7.25 -13.07
N SER A 122 -19.28 -8.01 -12.39
CA SER A 122 -19.50 -9.41 -12.70
C SER A 122 -20.98 -9.75 -12.68
N GLY A 123 -21.35 -10.79 -13.39
CA GLY A 123 -22.72 -11.25 -13.44
C GLY A 123 -22.81 -12.76 -13.63
N MET A 124 -23.78 -13.37 -12.98
CA MET A 124 -24.10 -14.77 -13.14
C MET A 124 -25.58 -14.90 -13.52
N LEU A 125 -25.83 -15.51 -14.67
CA LEU A 125 -27.15 -15.88 -15.15
C LEU A 125 -27.35 -17.38 -14.93
N GLN A 126 -28.45 -17.75 -14.31
CA GLN A 126 -28.87 -19.14 -14.12
C GLN A 126 -30.30 -19.32 -14.63
N VAL A 127 -30.50 -20.29 -15.49
CA VAL A 127 -31.81 -20.67 -16.02
C VAL A 127 -32.08 -22.09 -15.60
N ASN A 128 -33.15 -22.29 -14.83
CA ASN A 128 -33.64 -23.60 -14.42
C ASN A 128 -34.96 -23.88 -15.14
N ARG A 129 -35.06 -25.01 -15.80
CA ARG A 129 -36.31 -25.46 -16.46
C ARG A 129 -36.68 -26.85 -16.00
N LYS A 130 -37.88 -26.99 -15.48
CA LYS A 130 -38.48 -28.30 -15.23
C LYS A 130 -38.97 -28.89 -16.53
N LEU A 131 -38.59 -30.13 -16.83
CA LEU A 131 -38.95 -30.83 -18.06
C LEU A 131 -40.25 -31.57 -17.92
N ASN A 132 -40.58 -32.00 -16.71
CA ASN A 132 -41.83 -32.69 -16.40
C ASN A 132 -42.20 -32.54 -14.94
N THR A 133 -43.43 -32.94 -14.58
CA THR A 133 -43.95 -32.91 -13.23
C THR A 133 -43.33 -33.98 -12.31
N ARG A 134 -42.52 -34.90 -12.83
CA ARG A 134 -41.87 -36.00 -12.11
C ARG A 134 -40.48 -35.66 -11.60
N GLY A 135 -40.11 -34.37 -11.59
CA GLY A 135 -38.88 -33.88 -10.97
C GLY A 135 -37.64 -33.80 -11.89
N ARG A 136 -37.75 -34.02 -13.18
CA ARG A 136 -36.65 -33.80 -14.12
C ARG A 136 -36.49 -32.29 -14.40
N SER A 137 -35.28 -31.79 -14.28
CA SER A 137 -34.95 -30.37 -14.57
C SER A 137 -33.62 -30.28 -15.30
N ILE A 138 -33.47 -29.22 -16.07
CA ILE A 138 -32.20 -28.79 -16.66
C ILE A 138 -31.85 -27.42 -16.04
N THR A 139 -30.58 -27.27 -15.67
CA THR A 139 -30.02 -26.03 -15.22
C THR A 139 -28.93 -25.58 -16.20
N PHE A 140 -29.07 -24.38 -16.70
CA PHE A 140 -28.03 -23.71 -17.49
C PHE A 140 -27.49 -22.53 -16.66
N GLY A 141 -26.16 -22.42 -16.57
CA GLY A 141 -25.49 -21.31 -15.90
C GLY A 141 -24.45 -20.69 -16.81
N ALA A 142 -24.44 -19.37 -16.89
CA ALA A 142 -23.43 -18.60 -17.57
C ALA A 142 -23.01 -17.43 -16.65
N GLY A 143 -21.71 -17.16 -16.59
CA GLY A 143 -21.18 -16.05 -15.82
C GLY A 143 -20.03 -15.39 -16.56
N GLY A 144 -19.85 -14.11 -16.30
CA GLY A 144 -18.75 -13.33 -16.83
C GLY A 144 -18.48 -12.11 -15.96
N GLY A 145 -17.34 -11.51 -16.18
CA GLY A 145 -16.96 -10.30 -15.46
C GLY A 145 -15.97 -9.48 -16.26
N TYR A 146 -15.93 -8.20 -15.94
CA TYR A 146 -14.98 -7.22 -16.43
C TYR A 146 -14.36 -6.51 -15.25
N GLY A 147 -13.04 -6.39 -15.23
CA GLY A 147 -12.31 -5.69 -14.19
C GLY A 147 -11.25 -4.78 -14.79
N GLU A 148 -11.17 -3.58 -14.24
CA GLU A 148 -10.16 -2.57 -14.54
C GLU A 148 -9.47 -2.18 -13.25
N SER A 149 -8.16 -2.12 -13.25
CA SER A 149 -7.38 -1.69 -12.09
C SER A 149 -6.22 -0.83 -12.53
N ASP A 150 -6.17 0.39 -11.99
CA ASP A 150 -5.06 1.32 -12.16
C ASP A 150 -4.34 1.47 -10.84
N SER A 151 -3.01 1.38 -10.86
CA SER A 151 -2.19 1.71 -9.72
C SER A 151 -1.02 2.58 -10.11
N GLU A 152 -0.77 3.58 -9.30
CA GLU A 152 0.32 4.54 -9.46
C GLU A 152 1.09 4.62 -8.16
N SER A 153 2.42 4.55 -8.25
CA SER A 153 3.29 4.71 -7.10
C SER A 153 4.45 5.64 -7.45
N ILE A 154 4.59 6.67 -6.65
CA ILE A 154 5.69 7.63 -6.75
C ILE A 154 6.50 7.52 -5.47
N SER A 155 7.80 7.27 -5.57
CA SER A 155 8.69 7.28 -4.42
C SER A 155 9.90 8.17 -4.65
N LEU A 156 10.20 8.97 -3.64
CA LEU A 156 11.36 9.82 -3.55
C LEU A 156 12.21 9.34 -2.39
N ASN A 157 13.44 8.92 -2.68
CA ASN A 157 14.38 8.48 -1.67
C ASN A 157 15.63 9.37 -1.73
N ALA A 158 16.01 9.91 -0.59
CA ALA A 158 17.23 10.66 -0.39
C ALA A 158 18.10 9.93 0.64
N THR A 159 19.30 9.56 0.25
CA THR A 159 20.26 8.91 1.14
C THR A 159 21.48 9.80 1.27
N ARG A 160 21.92 10.07 2.50
CA ARG A 160 23.14 10.82 2.81
C ARG A 160 24.09 9.90 3.56
N LEU A 161 25.31 9.79 3.06
CA LEU A 161 26.41 9.09 3.71
C LEU A 161 27.24 10.15 4.45
N TRP A 162 27.33 10.01 5.74
CA TRP A 162 28.11 10.87 6.61
C TRP A 162 29.53 10.32 6.74
N LEU A 163 30.32 10.51 5.70
CA LEU A 163 31.72 10.09 5.72
C LEU A 163 32.49 11.04 6.62
N LYS A 164 33.38 10.51 7.48
CA LYS A 164 34.33 11.34 8.20
C LYS A 164 35.00 12.26 7.18
N GLN A 165 34.94 13.57 7.42
CA GLN A 165 35.68 14.54 6.63
C GLN A 165 37.16 14.15 6.65
N THR A 166 37.63 13.49 5.62
CA THR A 166 39.01 13.58 5.21
C THR A 166 39.18 14.97 4.62
N ALA A 167 40.39 15.54 4.66
CA ALA A 167 40.71 16.94 4.35
C ALA A 167 40.21 17.52 3.00
N GLU A 168 39.40 16.80 2.25
CA GLU A 168 38.83 17.11 0.92
C GLU A 168 37.32 17.22 0.87
N GLY A 169 36.60 17.15 1.99
CA GLY A 169 35.23 17.64 2.12
C GLY A 169 34.15 16.94 1.33
N LEU A 170 34.11 15.61 1.28
CA LEU A 170 33.12 14.85 0.50
C LEU A 170 32.06 14.17 1.34
N ASP A 171 30.97 14.88 1.63
CA ASP A 171 29.66 14.26 1.90
C ASP A 171 29.05 13.79 0.58
N SER A 172 28.76 12.50 0.41
CA SER A 172 28.02 12.02 -0.75
C SER A 172 26.53 11.91 -0.43
N THR A 173 25.74 12.78 -1.04
CA THR A 173 24.29 12.71 -1.02
C THR A 173 23.79 12.31 -2.41
N TYR A 174 22.93 11.29 -2.48
CA TYR A 174 22.27 10.94 -3.72
C TYR A 174 20.76 10.78 -3.52
N GLN A 175 20.00 11.11 -4.56
CA GLN A 175 18.56 11.03 -4.58
C GLN A 175 18.13 10.09 -5.71
N THR A 176 17.16 9.24 -5.40
CA THR A 176 16.51 8.37 -6.38
C THR A 176 15.03 8.69 -6.45
N HIS A 177 14.53 8.92 -7.66
CA HIS A 177 13.12 9.07 -7.95
C HIS A 177 12.65 7.81 -8.66
N ARG A 178 11.57 7.20 -8.17
CA ARG A 178 10.93 6.05 -8.83
C ARG A 178 9.47 6.36 -9.05
N TYR A 179 9.04 6.18 -10.28
CA TYR A 179 7.66 6.28 -10.71
C TYR A 179 7.22 4.95 -11.31
N ASN A 180 6.12 4.38 -10.82
CA ASN A 180 5.53 3.15 -11.33
C ASN A 180 4.06 3.40 -11.67
N LEU A 181 3.68 3.07 -12.90
CA LEU A 181 2.31 3.04 -13.39
C LEU A 181 1.98 1.60 -13.79
N MET A 182 0.94 1.03 -13.22
CA MET A 182 0.51 -0.34 -13.50
C MET A 182 -1.00 -0.36 -13.81
N PRO A 183 -1.41 -0.05 -15.06
CA PRO A 183 -2.77 -0.33 -15.49
C PRO A 183 -2.94 -1.84 -15.72
N THR A 184 -4.08 -2.38 -15.32
CA THR A 184 -4.43 -3.79 -15.52
C THR A 184 -5.90 -3.91 -15.88
N ASP A 185 -6.18 -4.48 -17.06
CA ASP A 185 -7.51 -4.82 -17.53
C ASP A 185 -7.70 -6.34 -17.45
N ASN A 186 -8.80 -6.79 -16.83
CA ASN A 186 -9.16 -8.19 -16.74
C ASN A 186 -10.55 -8.41 -17.37
N TYR A 187 -10.68 -9.37 -18.27
CA TYR A 187 -11.91 -9.71 -18.99
C TYR A 187 -12.47 -11.06 -18.55
#